data_73c326140158413da39a8b9d82fe8977
#
_entry.id   73c326140158413da39a8b9d82fe8977
#
_cell.length_a   1.000
_cell.length_b   1.000
_cell.length_c   1.000
_cell.angle_alpha   90.00
_cell.angle_beta   90.00
_cell.angle_gamma   90.00
#
_symmetry.space_group_name_H-M   'P 1'
#
loop_
_entity.id
_entity.type
_entity.pdbx_description
1 polymer ?
#
loop_
_entity_poly.entity_id
_entity_poly.type
_entity_poly.pdbx_seq_one_letter_code
_entity_poly.pdbx_strand_id
1 'polypeptide(L)'
;PGTVASVHGLEEAAARQFVRDLFPRAREGDRVVFPCNNVEKCGNVIAVAPTLAEADGAAESAARSILLRLRPGDAATAAFLRGEGTITGPGGTAWPPDAFGTISAMTRSSLEKMPGMVRLASGAVSCSIAPLRGIESETAVDWQGRSVAEALEAVARLTGATVGMHGQRVFGAAFWRAFLRGGYQAGASHIDGSEASGR
;
A
#
# COMPACT_ATOMS: atom_id res chain seq x y z
N PRO A 1 -3.41 -3.79 -9.79
CA PRO A 1 -4.62 -3.90 -10.61
C PRO A 1 -5.65 -4.78 -9.92
N GLY A 2 -6.95 -4.58 -10.23
CA GLY A 2 -8.02 -5.38 -9.67
C GLY A 2 -9.38 -4.70 -9.75
N THR A 3 -10.40 -5.32 -9.17
CA THR A 3 -11.76 -4.76 -9.08
C THR A 3 -11.92 -4.06 -7.74
N VAL A 4 -12.37 -2.80 -7.74
CA VAL A 4 -12.57 -2.01 -6.53
C VAL A 4 -13.74 -2.59 -5.72
N ALA A 5 -13.48 -2.90 -4.46
CA ALA A 5 -14.49 -3.30 -3.49
C ALA A 5 -15.08 -2.10 -2.75
N SER A 6 -14.23 -1.12 -2.41
CA SER A 6 -14.63 0.12 -1.76
C SER A 6 -13.57 1.20 -1.92
N VAL A 7 -14.00 2.47 -1.77
CA VAL A 7 -13.12 3.65 -1.75
C VAL A 7 -13.27 4.34 -0.40
N HIS A 8 -12.17 4.63 0.26
CA HIS A 8 -12.13 5.23 1.59
C HIS A 8 -11.37 6.56 1.58
N GLY A 9 -11.67 7.44 2.52
CA GLY A 9 -10.91 8.68 2.76
C GLY A 9 -11.28 9.84 1.83
N LEU A 10 -12.33 9.74 1.00
CA LEU A 10 -12.73 10.83 0.10
C LEU A 10 -13.16 12.08 0.86
N GLU A 11 -13.95 11.94 1.91
CA GLU A 11 -14.40 13.08 2.73
C GLU A 11 -13.22 13.71 3.47
N GLU A 12 -12.34 12.89 4.05
CA GLU A 12 -11.12 13.36 4.70
C GLU A 12 -10.22 14.11 3.72
N ALA A 13 -10.04 13.59 2.52
CA ALA A 13 -9.23 14.22 1.48
C ALA A 13 -9.81 15.58 1.06
N ALA A 14 -11.13 15.64 0.85
CA ALA A 14 -11.82 16.87 0.45
C ALA A 14 -11.81 17.95 1.54
N ALA A 15 -11.81 17.56 2.81
CA ALA A 15 -11.79 18.48 3.95
C ALA A 15 -10.40 19.03 4.31
N ARG A 16 -9.32 18.55 3.65
CA ARG A 16 -7.97 19.02 3.96
C ARG A 16 -7.76 20.47 3.57
N GLN A 17 -7.01 21.17 4.40
CA GLN A 17 -6.63 22.55 4.12
C GLN A 17 -5.95 22.67 2.74
N PHE A 18 -6.29 23.70 1.99
CA PHE A 18 -5.82 23.99 0.64
C PHE A 18 -6.33 23.04 -0.46
N VAL A 19 -7.02 21.97 -0.17
CA VAL A 19 -7.72 21.18 -1.19
C VAL A 19 -8.96 21.96 -1.63
N ARG A 20 -9.02 22.32 -2.91
CA ARG A 20 -10.14 23.04 -3.50
C ARG A 20 -11.15 22.10 -4.15
N ASP A 21 -10.67 21.16 -4.95
CA ASP A 21 -11.52 20.24 -5.68
C ASP A 21 -10.94 18.81 -5.62
N LEU A 22 -11.83 17.83 -5.52
CA LEU A 22 -11.52 16.43 -5.57
C LEU A 22 -12.41 15.75 -6.63
N PHE A 23 -11.79 15.06 -7.57
CA PHE A 23 -12.46 14.36 -8.68
C PHE A 23 -12.15 12.85 -8.61
N PRO A 24 -12.87 12.08 -7.77
CA PRO A 24 -12.71 10.63 -7.75
C PRO A 24 -13.26 10.04 -9.05
N ARG A 25 -12.50 9.15 -9.68
CA ARG A 25 -12.89 8.43 -10.90
C ARG A 25 -13.15 6.96 -10.63
N ALA A 26 -12.38 6.35 -9.72
CA ALA A 26 -12.59 4.98 -9.32
C ALA A 26 -13.77 4.86 -8.36
N ARG A 27 -14.66 3.90 -8.61
CA ARG A 27 -15.86 3.58 -7.81
C ARG A 27 -15.90 2.10 -7.52
N GLU A 28 -16.73 1.70 -6.57
CA GLU A 28 -17.02 0.29 -6.33
C GLU A 28 -17.48 -0.41 -7.62
N GLY A 29 -16.92 -1.58 -7.90
CA GLY A 29 -17.16 -2.36 -9.11
C GLY A 29 -16.25 -2.03 -10.28
N ASP A 30 -15.60 -0.87 -10.30
CA ASP A 30 -14.70 -0.50 -11.38
C ASP A 30 -13.44 -1.36 -11.39
N ARG A 31 -12.93 -1.62 -12.58
CA ARG A 31 -11.63 -2.25 -12.76
C ARG A 31 -10.55 -1.17 -12.81
N VAL A 32 -9.57 -1.29 -11.95
CA VAL A 32 -8.41 -0.40 -11.90
C VAL A 32 -7.14 -1.13 -12.36
N VAL A 33 -6.26 -0.39 -13.01
CA VAL A 33 -4.96 -0.86 -13.52
C VAL A 33 -3.85 0.06 -13.04
N PHE A 34 -2.60 -0.32 -13.25
CA PHE A 34 -1.49 0.61 -13.13
C PHE A 34 -1.59 1.65 -14.24
N PRO A 35 -1.69 2.95 -13.92
CA PRO A 35 -1.94 3.96 -14.93
C PRO A 35 -0.71 4.16 -15.82
N CYS A 36 -0.87 3.94 -17.12
CA CYS A 36 0.12 4.27 -18.15
C CYS A 36 -0.17 5.62 -18.83
N ASN A 37 -1.33 6.20 -18.54
CA ASN A 37 -1.78 7.48 -19.11
C ASN A 37 -2.77 8.19 -18.17
N ASN A 38 -3.14 9.43 -18.52
CA ASN A 38 -4.03 10.25 -17.68
C ASN A 38 -5.48 9.73 -17.59
N VAL A 39 -5.90 8.86 -18.51
CA VAL A 39 -7.26 8.30 -18.51
C VAL A 39 -7.41 7.21 -17.44
N GLU A 40 -6.34 6.49 -17.16
CA GLU A 40 -6.32 5.35 -16.23
C GLU A 40 -6.15 5.75 -14.76
N LYS A 41 -6.00 7.05 -14.47
CA LYS A 41 -5.90 7.56 -13.10
C LYS A 41 -7.18 7.30 -12.31
N CYS A 42 -7.03 6.95 -11.04
CA CYS A 42 -8.14 6.72 -10.12
C CYS A 42 -8.83 8.01 -9.63
N GLY A 43 -8.21 9.16 -9.86
CA GLY A 43 -8.78 10.46 -9.51
C GLY A 43 -7.78 11.59 -9.69
N ASN A 44 -8.24 12.83 -9.40
CA ASN A 44 -7.41 14.01 -9.37
C ASN A 44 -7.73 14.84 -8.13
N VAL A 45 -6.71 15.51 -7.59
CA VAL A 45 -6.84 16.49 -6.52
C VAL A 45 -6.35 17.84 -7.04
N ILE A 46 -7.09 18.91 -6.80
CA ILE A 46 -6.66 20.27 -7.06
C ILE A 46 -6.50 20.98 -5.72
N ALA A 47 -5.30 21.45 -5.45
CA ALA A 47 -5.00 22.27 -4.28
C ALA A 47 -4.61 23.69 -4.68
N VAL A 48 -4.96 24.66 -3.84
CA VAL A 48 -4.63 26.08 -3.99
C VAL A 48 -4.12 26.60 -2.66
N ALA A 49 -2.88 27.06 -2.63
CA ALA A 49 -2.23 27.56 -1.44
C ALA A 49 -1.38 28.80 -1.76
N PRO A 50 -0.90 29.57 -0.75
CA PRO A 50 -0.04 30.73 -0.96
C PRO A 50 1.28 30.39 -1.67
N THR A 51 1.82 29.18 -1.47
CA THR A 51 3.05 28.73 -2.10
C THR A 51 2.85 27.41 -2.85
N LEU A 52 3.68 27.15 -3.86
CA LEU A 52 3.67 25.90 -4.60
C LEU A 52 3.92 24.68 -3.67
N ALA A 53 4.87 24.80 -2.76
CA ALA A 53 5.19 23.72 -1.81
C ALA A 53 4.01 23.36 -0.91
N GLU A 54 3.24 24.34 -0.44
CA GLU A 54 2.01 24.08 0.34
C GLU A 54 0.92 23.44 -0.53
N ALA A 55 0.75 23.90 -1.78
CA ALA A 55 -0.23 23.31 -2.69
C ALA A 55 0.11 21.86 -3.03
N ASP A 56 1.37 21.58 -3.37
CA ASP A 56 1.86 20.22 -3.67
C ASP A 56 1.71 19.32 -2.45
N GLY A 57 2.13 19.77 -1.26
CA GLY A 57 2.00 19.01 -0.02
C GLY A 57 0.55 18.70 0.33
N ALA A 58 -0.37 19.65 0.12
CA ALA A 58 -1.80 19.45 0.35
C ALA A 58 -2.39 18.42 -0.64
N ALA A 59 -2.05 18.53 -1.93
CA ALA A 59 -2.53 17.61 -2.96
C ALA A 59 -2.01 16.19 -2.73
N GLU A 60 -0.72 16.02 -2.43
CA GLU A 60 -0.12 14.73 -2.10
C GLU A 60 -0.75 14.12 -0.84
N SER A 61 -0.88 14.91 0.23
CA SER A 61 -1.46 14.45 1.48
C SER A 61 -2.91 14.00 1.31
N ALA A 62 -3.71 14.74 0.51
CA ALA A 62 -5.06 14.34 0.16
C ALA A 62 -5.09 13.04 -0.66
N ALA A 63 -4.24 12.93 -1.69
CA ALA A 63 -4.15 11.72 -2.50
C ALA A 63 -3.75 10.49 -1.68
N ARG A 64 -2.85 10.65 -0.71
CA ARG A 64 -2.42 9.57 0.20
C ARG A 64 -3.52 9.10 1.15
N SER A 65 -4.45 9.98 1.54
CA SER A 65 -5.57 9.59 2.42
C SER A 65 -6.66 8.78 1.70
N ILE A 66 -6.72 8.84 0.36
CA ILE A 66 -7.66 8.05 -0.43
C ILE A 66 -7.12 6.64 -0.60
N LEU A 67 -7.89 5.67 -0.12
CA LEU A 67 -7.52 4.26 -0.16
C LEU A 67 -8.53 3.47 -0.98
N LEU A 68 -8.02 2.65 -1.90
CA LEU A 68 -8.83 1.70 -2.66
C LEU A 68 -8.68 0.32 -2.02
N ARG A 69 -9.79 -0.30 -1.63
CA ARG A 69 -9.80 -1.73 -1.29
C ARG A 69 -10.20 -2.51 -2.54
N LEU A 70 -9.42 -3.51 -2.89
CA LEU A 70 -9.72 -4.39 -4.02
C LEU A 70 -10.51 -5.61 -3.54
N ARG A 71 -11.29 -6.21 -4.44
CA ARG A 71 -12.03 -7.43 -4.14
C ARG A 71 -11.08 -8.57 -3.79
N PRO A 72 -11.29 -9.27 -2.66
CA PRO A 72 -10.54 -10.47 -2.33
C PRO A 72 -10.63 -11.50 -3.45
N GLY A 73 -9.52 -12.17 -3.75
CA GLY A 73 -9.47 -13.20 -4.78
C GLY A 73 -9.54 -12.69 -6.22
N ASP A 74 -9.45 -11.38 -6.46
CA ASP A 74 -9.38 -10.83 -7.82
C ASP A 74 -8.18 -11.41 -8.58
N ALA A 75 -8.44 -11.99 -9.76
CA ALA A 75 -7.44 -12.68 -10.55
C ALA A 75 -6.30 -11.77 -11.03
N ALA A 76 -6.59 -10.49 -11.32
CA ALA A 76 -5.58 -9.55 -11.77
C ALA A 76 -4.67 -9.13 -10.61
N THR A 77 -5.23 -8.94 -9.40
CA THR A 77 -4.45 -8.72 -8.18
C THR A 77 -3.55 -9.92 -7.90
N ALA A 78 -4.09 -11.13 -7.94
CA ALA A 78 -3.33 -12.35 -7.71
C ALA A 78 -2.21 -12.54 -8.74
N ALA A 79 -2.47 -12.31 -10.02
CA ALA A 79 -1.47 -12.38 -11.09
C ALA A 79 -0.33 -11.38 -10.86
N PHE A 80 -0.67 -10.13 -10.53
CA PHE A 80 0.32 -9.12 -10.19
C PHE A 80 1.22 -9.56 -9.01
N LEU A 81 0.62 -10.07 -7.94
CA LEU A 81 1.37 -10.54 -6.76
C LEU A 81 2.31 -11.71 -7.07
N ARG A 82 1.99 -12.54 -8.08
CA ARG A 82 2.88 -13.59 -8.59
C ARG A 82 3.95 -13.09 -9.57
N GLY A 83 3.93 -11.80 -9.92
CA GLY A 83 4.84 -11.24 -10.91
C GLY A 83 4.40 -11.44 -12.36
N GLU A 84 3.17 -11.93 -12.58
CA GLU A 84 2.59 -12.10 -13.92
C GLU A 84 2.11 -10.75 -14.47
N GLY A 85 2.06 -10.63 -15.80
CA GLY A 85 1.58 -9.40 -16.46
C GLY A 85 2.54 -8.21 -16.38
N THR A 86 3.79 -8.45 -15.99
CA THR A 86 4.84 -7.44 -16.03
C THR A 86 5.20 -7.15 -17.49
N ILE A 87 5.19 -5.87 -17.87
CA ILE A 87 5.63 -5.43 -19.19
C ILE A 87 7.01 -4.75 -19.09
N THR A 88 7.68 -4.64 -20.20
CA THR A 88 8.93 -3.85 -20.28
C THR A 88 8.55 -2.37 -20.27
N GLY A 89 8.89 -1.68 -19.21
CA GLY A 89 8.70 -0.24 -19.06
C GLY A 89 9.83 0.58 -19.71
N PRO A 90 9.77 1.90 -19.54
CA PRO A 90 10.82 2.81 -20.01
C PRO A 90 12.20 2.39 -19.48
N GLY A 91 13.22 2.38 -20.34
CA GLY A 91 14.58 1.98 -19.97
C GLY A 91 14.80 0.48 -19.81
N GLY A 92 13.87 -0.39 -20.26
CA GLY A 92 14.02 -1.85 -20.20
C GLY A 92 13.76 -2.46 -18.83
N THR A 93 13.22 -1.68 -17.88
CA THR A 93 12.88 -2.16 -16.54
C THR A 93 11.52 -2.84 -16.52
N ALA A 94 11.32 -3.75 -15.56
CA ALA A 94 10.02 -4.36 -15.32
C ALA A 94 8.98 -3.31 -14.86
N TRP A 95 7.80 -3.31 -15.48
CA TRP A 95 6.71 -2.41 -15.12
C TRP A 95 5.44 -3.22 -14.75
N PRO A 96 4.73 -2.89 -13.68
CA PRO A 96 5.11 -1.90 -12.67
C PRO A 96 6.27 -2.38 -11.79
N PRO A 97 7.08 -1.46 -11.25
CA PRO A 97 8.12 -1.80 -10.28
C PRO A 97 7.49 -2.23 -8.95
N ASP A 98 8.27 -2.80 -8.06
CA ASP A 98 7.84 -3.04 -6.68
C ASP A 98 7.49 -1.72 -6.00
N ALA A 99 6.47 -1.72 -5.13
CA ALA A 99 6.00 -0.52 -4.44
C ALA A 99 7.12 0.12 -3.62
N PHE A 100 7.90 -0.69 -2.93
CA PHE A 100 9.06 -0.25 -2.14
C PHE A 100 10.36 -0.73 -2.80
N GLY A 101 10.57 -0.36 -4.05
CA GLY A 101 11.74 -0.79 -4.82
C GLY A 101 13.10 -0.36 -4.25
N THR A 102 13.11 0.70 -3.43
CA THR A 102 14.33 1.27 -2.83
C THR A 102 14.71 0.65 -1.48
N ILE A 103 13.93 -0.30 -0.96
CA ILE A 103 14.31 -1.01 0.27
C ILE A 103 15.62 -1.77 0.07
N SER A 104 16.51 -1.69 1.06
CA SER A 104 17.80 -2.37 1.01
C SER A 104 17.61 -3.88 0.80
N ALA A 105 18.49 -4.49 0.00
CA ALA A 105 18.46 -5.92 -0.26
C ALA A 105 18.58 -6.76 1.03
N MET A 106 19.31 -6.26 2.00
CA MET A 106 19.50 -6.89 3.31
C MET A 106 18.19 -6.92 4.10
N THR A 107 17.49 -5.78 4.19
CA THR A 107 16.18 -5.68 4.86
C THR A 107 15.16 -6.57 4.18
N ARG A 108 15.05 -6.50 2.84
CA ARG A 108 14.16 -7.35 2.04
C ARG A 108 14.42 -8.85 2.31
N SER A 109 15.66 -9.29 2.19
CA SER A 109 16.03 -10.69 2.44
C SER A 109 15.70 -11.16 3.85
N SER A 110 15.83 -10.28 4.85
CA SER A 110 15.49 -10.61 6.24
C SER A 110 13.99 -10.77 6.43
N LEU A 111 13.18 -9.90 5.83
CA LEU A 111 11.71 -9.99 5.88
C LEU A 111 11.18 -11.24 5.14
N GLU A 112 11.76 -11.56 4.00
CA GLU A 112 11.37 -12.72 3.19
C GLU A 112 11.71 -14.08 3.83
N LYS A 113 12.59 -14.07 4.83
CA LYS A 113 12.95 -15.26 5.62
C LYS A 113 12.19 -15.38 6.94
N MET A 114 11.32 -14.41 7.26
CA MET A 114 10.53 -14.50 8.48
C MET A 114 9.65 -15.75 8.48
N PRO A 115 9.49 -16.43 9.63
CA PRO A 115 8.52 -17.50 9.77
C PRO A 115 7.09 -16.96 9.54
N GLY A 116 6.12 -17.80 9.35
CA GLY A 116 4.74 -17.45 9.06
C GLY A 116 4.20 -16.28 9.90
N MET A 117 3.34 -16.54 10.86
CA MET A 117 2.86 -15.50 11.79
C MET A 117 3.59 -15.62 13.12
N VAL A 118 4.15 -14.52 13.61
CA VAL A 118 4.77 -14.45 14.93
C VAL A 118 3.81 -13.74 15.89
N ARG A 119 3.48 -14.36 17.02
CA ARG A 119 2.77 -13.70 18.11
C ARG A 119 3.78 -13.08 19.06
N LEU A 120 3.63 -11.79 19.32
CA LEU A 120 4.43 -11.11 20.32
C LEU A 120 3.90 -11.49 21.72
N ALA A 121 4.82 -11.68 22.67
CA ALA A 121 4.46 -11.78 24.08
C ALA A 121 3.78 -10.49 24.54
N SER A 122 2.93 -10.59 25.57
CA SER A 122 2.29 -9.41 26.16
C SER A 122 3.35 -8.40 26.62
N GLY A 123 3.24 -7.15 26.15
CA GLY A 123 4.20 -6.08 26.46
C GLY A 123 5.44 -6.03 25.57
N ALA A 124 5.66 -7.00 24.67
CA ALA A 124 6.75 -6.92 23.69
C ALA A 124 6.36 -5.99 22.53
N VAL A 125 7.34 -5.26 22.03
CA VAL A 125 7.20 -4.38 20.85
C VAL A 125 7.76 -5.08 19.61
N SER A 126 7.20 -4.81 18.45
CA SER A 126 7.61 -5.43 17.19
C SER A 126 9.07 -5.14 16.81
N CYS A 127 9.61 -4.01 17.23
CA CYS A 127 11.03 -3.66 17.04
C CYS A 127 12.01 -4.61 17.75
N SER A 128 11.55 -5.47 18.67
CA SER A 128 12.36 -6.56 19.22
C SER A 128 12.70 -7.65 18.19
N ILE A 129 11.98 -7.70 17.08
CA ILE A 129 12.19 -8.65 15.97
C ILE A 129 13.20 -8.04 15.00
N ALA A 130 14.38 -8.65 14.90
CA ALA A 130 15.49 -8.10 14.14
C ALA A 130 15.16 -7.68 12.67
N PRO A 131 14.40 -8.46 11.87
CA PRO A 131 14.00 -8.02 10.54
C PRO A 131 13.17 -6.73 10.52
N LEU A 132 12.35 -6.49 11.54
CA LEU A 132 11.49 -5.30 11.61
C LEU A 132 12.26 -4.05 12.00
N ARG A 133 13.35 -4.17 12.77
CA ARG A 133 14.23 -3.01 13.03
C ARG A 133 14.81 -2.43 11.76
N GLY A 134 15.15 -3.27 10.78
CA GLY A 134 15.62 -2.80 9.48
C GLY A 134 14.55 -1.99 8.76
N ILE A 135 13.29 -2.45 8.78
CA ILE A 135 12.21 -1.76 8.09
C ILE A 135 11.81 -0.44 8.75
N GLU A 136 11.92 -0.33 10.08
CA GLU A 136 11.65 0.93 10.80
C GLU A 136 12.66 2.04 10.45
N SER A 137 13.89 1.68 10.13
CA SER A 137 14.93 2.64 9.72
C SER A 137 14.94 2.94 8.22
N GLU A 138 14.14 2.25 7.42
CA GLU A 138 14.07 2.49 5.99
C GLU A 138 13.36 3.81 5.68
N THR A 139 13.96 4.58 4.79
CA THR A 139 13.38 5.83 4.26
C THR A 139 12.60 5.60 2.97
N ALA A 140 12.45 4.33 2.58
CA ALA A 140 11.73 3.95 1.38
C ALA A 140 10.26 4.38 1.43
N VAL A 141 9.76 4.85 0.29
CA VAL A 141 8.36 5.21 0.11
C VAL A 141 7.76 4.40 -1.03
N ASP A 142 6.45 4.19 -0.96
CA ASP A 142 5.71 3.53 -2.03
C ASP A 142 5.50 4.46 -3.25
N TRP A 143 4.81 3.96 -4.29
CA TRP A 143 4.53 4.75 -5.51
C TRP A 143 3.80 6.08 -5.27
N GLN A 144 3.13 6.22 -4.14
CA GLN A 144 2.38 7.42 -3.77
C GLN A 144 3.09 8.23 -2.68
N GLY A 145 4.35 7.91 -2.41
CA GLY A 145 5.17 8.60 -1.42
C GLY A 145 4.80 8.27 0.04
N ARG A 146 4.05 7.17 0.31
CA ARG A 146 3.84 6.71 1.69
C ARG A 146 5.09 6.02 2.19
N SER A 147 5.49 6.37 3.41
CA SER A 147 6.43 5.56 4.16
C SER A 147 5.89 4.15 4.42
N VAL A 148 6.76 3.24 4.81
CA VAL A 148 6.35 1.89 5.22
C VAL A 148 5.31 1.93 6.34
N ALA A 149 5.50 2.80 7.32
CA ALA A 149 4.58 2.97 8.45
C ALA A 149 3.19 3.44 7.98
N GLU A 150 3.11 4.49 7.15
CA GLU A 150 1.85 4.99 6.59
C GLU A 150 1.14 3.94 5.73
N ALA A 151 1.88 3.16 4.96
CA ALA A 151 1.30 2.08 4.18
C ALA A 151 0.78 0.93 5.06
N LEU A 152 1.44 0.59 6.17
CA LEU A 152 0.94 -0.38 7.16
C LEU A 152 -0.32 0.13 7.88
N GLU A 153 -0.38 1.41 8.23
CA GLU A 153 -1.59 2.04 8.77
C GLU A 153 -2.75 1.97 7.77
N ALA A 154 -2.47 2.17 6.48
CA ALA A 154 -3.47 2.01 5.43
C ALA A 154 -4.00 0.56 5.36
N VAL A 155 -3.13 -0.45 5.47
CA VAL A 155 -3.55 -1.86 5.56
C VAL A 155 -4.46 -2.07 6.78
N ALA A 156 -4.05 -1.58 7.95
CA ALA A 156 -4.84 -1.71 9.18
C ALA A 156 -6.21 -1.05 9.04
N ARG A 157 -6.28 0.13 8.47
CA ARG A 157 -7.53 0.88 8.24
C ARG A 157 -8.49 0.11 7.31
N LEU A 158 -7.96 -0.54 6.26
CA LEU A 158 -8.79 -1.27 5.30
C LEU A 158 -9.28 -2.62 5.83
N THR A 159 -8.46 -3.33 6.58
CA THR A 159 -8.75 -4.71 7.00
C THR A 159 -9.27 -4.81 8.43
N GLY A 160 -9.12 -3.75 9.24
CA GLY A 160 -9.35 -3.81 10.68
C GLY A 160 -8.30 -4.65 11.44
N ALA A 161 -7.30 -5.17 10.74
CA ALA A 161 -6.24 -5.96 11.35
C ALA A 161 -5.17 -5.05 11.95
N THR A 162 -4.69 -5.36 13.14
CA THR A 162 -3.50 -4.72 13.68
C THR A 162 -2.28 -5.29 12.99
N VAL A 163 -1.64 -4.49 12.12
CA VAL A 163 -0.56 -4.93 11.26
C VAL A 163 0.78 -4.42 11.78
N GLY A 164 1.75 -5.30 11.80
CA GLY A 164 3.16 -4.97 11.78
C GLY A 164 3.71 -4.43 13.07
N MET A 165 4.07 -3.14 13.09
CA MET A 165 5.00 -2.59 14.08
C MET A 165 4.41 -2.30 15.46
N HIS A 166 3.09 -2.24 15.58
CA HIS A 166 2.39 -1.90 16.83
C HIS A 166 1.37 -2.95 17.29
N GLY A 167 1.29 -4.11 16.60
CA GLY A 167 0.32 -5.16 16.90
C GLY A 167 0.91 -6.36 17.65
N GLN A 168 0.02 -7.13 18.30
CA GLN A 168 0.39 -8.41 18.92
C GLN A 168 0.70 -9.52 17.89
N ARG A 169 0.44 -9.28 16.60
CA ARG A 169 0.70 -10.20 15.50
C ARG A 169 1.64 -9.55 14.50
N VAL A 170 2.70 -10.24 14.17
CA VAL A 170 3.63 -9.87 13.11
C VAL A 170 3.48 -10.88 11.98
N PHE A 171 3.12 -10.38 10.83
CA PHE A 171 2.98 -11.21 9.63
C PHE A 171 4.33 -11.71 9.15
N GLY A 172 4.34 -12.91 8.57
CA GLY A 172 5.56 -13.55 8.07
C GLY A 172 5.89 -13.22 6.62
N ALA A 173 6.81 -13.97 6.06
CA ALA A 173 7.42 -13.75 4.74
C ALA A 173 6.41 -13.52 3.60
N ALA A 174 5.30 -14.25 3.58
CA ALA A 174 4.30 -14.13 2.51
C ALA A 174 3.63 -12.75 2.50
N PHE A 175 3.27 -12.24 3.67
CA PHE A 175 2.74 -10.89 3.82
C PHE A 175 3.76 -9.84 3.34
N TRP A 176 5.01 -9.93 3.82
CA TRP A 176 6.03 -8.95 3.48
C TRP A 176 6.38 -8.94 2.00
N ARG A 177 6.44 -10.12 1.35
CA ARG A 177 6.61 -10.17 -0.12
C ARG A 177 5.48 -9.46 -0.85
N ALA A 178 4.23 -9.72 -0.48
CA ALA A 178 3.08 -9.04 -1.07
C ALA A 178 3.13 -7.53 -0.81
N PHE A 179 3.34 -7.13 0.43
CA PHE A 179 3.37 -5.73 0.84
C PHE A 179 4.50 -4.94 0.15
N LEU A 180 5.71 -5.47 0.10
CA LEU A 180 6.83 -4.80 -0.57
C LEU A 180 6.62 -4.67 -2.07
N ARG A 181 5.94 -5.65 -2.68
CA ARG A 181 5.64 -5.62 -4.11
C ARG A 181 4.52 -4.65 -4.47
N GLY A 182 3.45 -4.61 -3.71
CA GLY A 182 2.23 -3.90 -4.08
C GLY A 182 1.68 -2.92 -3.04
N GLY A 183 2.51 -2.53 -2.06
CA GLY A 183 2.12 -1.56 -1.03
C GLY A 183 0.94 -2.02 -0.19
N TYR A 184 0.18 -1.07 0.32
CA TYR A 184 -0.95 -1.34 1.20
C TYR A 184 -2.03 -2.23 0.57
N GLN A 185 -2.28 -2.09 -0.73
CA GLN A 185 -3.29 -2.89 -1.42
C GLN A 185 -2.95 -4.38 -1.43
N ALA A 186 -1.69 -4.70 -1.67
CA ALA A 186 -1.22 -6.07 -1.66
C ALA A 186 -1.18 -6.66 -0.25
N GLY A 187 -0.80 -5.86 0.74
CA GLY A 187 -0.87 -6.25 2.15
C GLY A 187 -2.31 -6.57 2.58
N ALA A 188 -3.27 -5.71 2.24
CA ALA A 188 -4.68 -5.92 2.51
C ALA A 188 -5.22 -7.17 1.80
N SER A 189 -4.90 -7.35 0.51
CA SER A 189 -5.32 -8.54 -0.26
C SER A 189 -4.78 -9.84 0.33
N HIS A 190 -3.57 -9.81 0.88
CA HIS A 190 -2.99 -10.98 1.57
C HIS A 190 -3.78 -11.34 2.83
N ILE A 191 -4.16 -10.35 3.63
CA ILE A 191 -4.93 -10.56 4.86
C ILE A 191 -6.32 -11.08 4.53
N ASP A 192 -7.02 -10.42 3.60
CA ASP A 192 -8.36 -10.82 3.15
C ASP A 192 -8.37 -12.26 2.60
N GLY A 193 -7.35 -12.64 1.83
CA GLY A 193 -7.20 -14.00 1.29
C GLY A 193 -6.93 -15.06 2.36
N SER A 194 -6.16 -14.71 3.39
CA SER A 194 -5.86 -15.61 4.51
C SER A 194 -7.09 -15.87 5.38
N GLU A 195 -7.94 -14.87 5.59
CA GLU A 195 -9.18 -15.01 6.35
C GLU A 195 -10.23 -15.82 5.60
N ALA A 196 -10.30 -15.69 4.27
CA ALA A 196 -11.20 -16.46 3.44
C ALA A 196 -10.85 -17.96 3.40
N SER A 197 -9.55 -18.29 3.50
CA SER A 197 -9.05 -19.66 3.46
C SER A 197 -9.13 -20.38 4.83
N GLY A 198 -9.38 -19.65 5.90
CA GLY A 198 -9.51 -20.17 7.28
C GLY A 198 -10.96 -20.41 7.73
N ARG A 199 -11.93 -20.16 6.85
CA ARG A 199 -13.36 -20.47 7.04
C ARG A 199 -13.73 -21.70 6.22
#